data_3f47de2bc1cc3dd6a4128fa872856008
#
_entry.id   3f47de2bc1cc3dd6a4128fa872856008
#
_cell.length_a   1.000
_cell.length_b   1.000
_cell.length_c   1.000
_cell.angle_alpha   90.00
_cell.angle_beta   90.00
_cell.angle_gamma   90.00
#
_symmetry.space_group_name_H-M   'P 1'
#
loop_
_entity.id
_entity.type
_entity.pdbx_description
1 polymer ?
#
loop_
_entity_poly.entity_id
_entity_poly.type
_entity_poly.pdbx_seq_one_letter_code
_entity_poly.pdbx_strand_id
1 'polypeptide(L)'
;MIRKIARAALILFIALLALIGLFAAYHRDTVQRVLLGGVKVYETTPSALPADIKRPAILVFSKTNGFRHKEAIPAANATLAALAKEKGWGIFQTENAATFRPDILARFDAVVFNNVSGDVFTPDQRAAFQSFVDNGGGYVGIHAAGDDSHKAWGWYADKVIGTRFIGHPMFPQFQKAVIRIEDHTHPATAQLGASWARTDEWYSFDRSPRRPGIAILATLDEASYSPKGLFGSDIAMGKDHPIVWTRCVGKGRALYSALGHTAESFAEPQHRQLLAGAVAWSLRLEGEGCDAPAATPGETAR
;
A
#
# COMPACT_ATOMS: atom_id res chain seq x y z
N MET A 1 -54.14 -15.45 -18.30
CA MET A 1 -53.27 -14.29 -18.13
C MET A 1 -52.12 -14.58 -17.15
N ILE A 2 -52.35 -15.01 -15.92
CA ILE A 2 -51.34 -15.28 -14.87
C ILE A 2 -50.25 -16.24 -15.34
N ARG A 3 -50.57 -17.39 -15.97
CA ARG A 3 -49.57 -18.36 -16.49
C ARG A 3 -48.63 -17.79 -17.57
N LYS A 4 -49.12 -16.86 -18.42
CA LYS A 4 -48.23 -16.18 -19.39
C LYS A 4 -47.29 -15.21 -18.76
N ILE A 5 -47.76 -14.45 -17.74
CA ILE A 5 -46.95 -13.52 -16.97
C ILE A 5 -45.88 -14.30 -16.18
N ALA A 6 -46.24 -15.41 -15.51
CA ALA A 6 -45.28 -16.25 -14.78
C ALA A 6 -44.19 -16.84 -15.70
N ARG A 7 -44.56 -17.28 -16.93
CA ARG A 7 -43.58 -17.76 -17.92
C ARG A 7 -42.65 -16.66 -18.40
N ALA A 8 -43.18 -15.47 -18.68
CA ALA A 8 -42.34 -14.31 -19.07
C ALA A 8 -41.39 -13.91 -17.95
N ALA A 9 -41.85 -13.85 -16.70
CA ALA A 9 -41.02 -13.57 -15.55
C ALA A 9 -39.91 -14.62 -15.37
N LEU A 10 -40.22 -15.91 -15.52
CA LEU A 10 -39.23 -16.98 -15.44
C LEU A 10 -38.17 -16.86 -16.54
N ILE A 11 -38.58 -16.57 -17.79
CA ILE A 11 -37.64 -16.37 -18.91
C ILE A 11 -36.71 -15.19 -18.64
N LEU A 12 -37.28 -14.05 -18.18
CA LEU A 12 -36.46 -12.88 -17.80
C LEU A 12 -35.49 -13.18 -16.67
N PHE A 13 -35.91 -13.94 -15.67
CA PHE A 13 -35.07 -14.36 -14.56
C PHE A 13 -33.92 -15.26 -15.03
N ILE A 14 -34.21 -16.25 -15.89
CA ILE A 14 -33.18 -17.12 -16.48
C ILE A 14 -32.20 -16.30 -17.35
N ALA A 15 -32.72 -15.38 -18.16
CA ALA A 15 -31.89 -14.49 -18.99
C ALA A 15 -30.99 -13.62 -18.12
N LEU A 16 -31.49 -13.08 -16.99
CA LEU A 16 -30.70 -12.30 -16.03
C LEU A 16 -29.61 -13.16 -15.40
N LEU A 17 -29.92 -14.38 -14.95
CA LEU A 17 -28.91 -15.30 -14.41
C LEU A 17 -27.83 -15.65 -15.44
N ALA A 18 -28.22 -15.87 -16.70
CA ALA A 18 -27.27 -16.12 -17.79
C ALA A 18 -26.35 -14.92 -18.03
N LEU A 19 -26.90 -13.69 -18.02
CA LEU A 19 -26.10 -12.47 -18.14
C LEU A 19 -25.13 -12.28 -16.97
N ILE A 20 -25.58 -12.53 -15.73
CA ILE A 20 -24.71 -12.50 -14.54
C ILE A 20 -23.60 -13.55 -14.65
N GLY A 21 -23.95 -14.77 -15.11
CA GLY A 21 -22.97 -15.83 -15.30
C GLY A 21 -21.93 -15.49 -16.39
N LEU A 22 -22.35 -14.91 -17.51
CA LEU A 22 -21.47 -14.44 -18.58
C LEU A 22 -20.57 -13.29 -18.10
N PHE A 23 -21.13 -12.34 -17.37
CA PHE A 23 -20.36 -11.24 -16.76
C PHE A 23 -19.32 -11.78 -15.78
N ALA A 24 -19.71 -12.68 -14.88
CA ALA A 24 -18.79 -13.29 -13.92
C ALA A 24 -17.70 -14.12 -14.62
N ALA A 25 -18.04 -14.84 -15.70
CA ALA A 25 -17.09 -15.61 -16.50
C ALA A 25 -16.09 -14.70 -17.24
N TYR A 26 -16.56 -13.60 -17.81
CA TYR A 26 -15.73 -12.61 -18.49
C TYR A 26 -14.79 -11.88 -17.51
N HIS A 27 -15.28 -11.54 -16.32
CA HIS A 27 -14.52 -10.86 -15.26
C HIS A 27 -13.99 -11.82 -14.18
N ARG A 28 -13.83 -13.10 -14.50
CA ARG A 28 -13.52 -14.14 -13.49
C ARG A 28 -12.30 -13.81 -12.63
N ASP A 29 -11.26 -13.19 -13.19
CA ASP A 29 -10.07 -12.81 -12.45
C ASP A 29 -10.40 -11.71 -11.40
N THR A 30 -11.15 -10.69 -11.78
CA THR A 30 -11.61 -9.65 -10.86
C THR A 30 -12.54 -10.22 -9.79
N VAL A 31 -13.50 -11.05 -10.18
CA VAL A 31 -14.42 -11.73 -9.24
C VAL A 31 -13.63 -12.57 -8.24
N GLN A 32 -12.66 -13.37 -8.71
CA GLN A 32 -11.81 -14.18 -7.84
C GLN A 32 -11.00 -13.32 -6.87
N ARG A 33 -10.38 -12.24 -7.37
CA ARG A 33 -9.48 -11.38 -6.59
C ARG A 33 -10.20 -10.49 -5.60
N VAL A 34 -11.39 -10.03 -5.92
CA VAL A 34 -12.14 -9.06 -5.09
C VAL A 34 -13.21 -9.72 -4.24
N LEU A 35 -14.03 -10.60 -4.84
CA LEU A 35 -15.21 -11.15 -4.17
C LEU A 35 -14.97 -12.52 -3.52
N LEU A 36 -14.05 -13.33 -4.06
CA LEU A 36 -13.80 -14.71 -3.58
C LEU A 36 -12.51 -14.83 -2.74
N GLY A 37 -11.99 -13.71 -2.22
CA GLY A 37 -10.87 -13.71 -1.26
C GLY A 37 -9.49 -13.82 -1.89
N GLY A 38 -9.36 -13.50 -3.18
CA GLY A 38 -8.08 -13.48 -3.88
C GLY A 38 -7.71 -14.80 -4.53
N VAL A 39 -6.60 -14.79 -5.25
CA VAL A 39 -5.91 -16.00 -5.71
C VAL A 39 -4.90 -16.45 -4.65
N LYS A 40 -4.51 -17.72 -4.68
CA LYS A 40 -3.52 -18.29 -3.74
C LYS A 40 -2.33 -18.81 -4.55
N VAL A 41 -1.46 -17.90 -4.93
CA VAL A 41 -0.24 -18.22 -5.67
C VAL A 41 0.97 -17.86 -4.81
N TYR A 42 1.80 -18.85 -4.51
CA TYR A 42 2.97 -18.69 -3.65
C TYR A 42 4.18 -19.28 -4.38
N GLU A 43 5.11 -18.42 -4.79
CA GLU A 43 6.37 -18.86 -5.42
C GLU A 43 7.31 -19.38 -4.35
N THR A 44 8.01 -20.47 -4.70
CA THR A 44 9.03 -21.12 -3.85
C THR A 44 10.43 -21.00 -4.42
N THR A 45 10.54 -20.69 -5.73
CA THR A 45 11.82 -20.50 -6.41
C THR A 45 11.98 -19.01 -6.76
N PRO A 46 13.01 -18.33 -6.24
CA PRO A 46 13.24 -16.92 -6.54
C PRO A 46 13.64 -16.72 -8.00
N SER A 47 13.30 -15.54 -8.53
CA SER A 47 13.86 -15.09 -9.82
C SER A 47 15.36 -14.87 -9.69
N ALA A 48 16.08 -15.04 -10.80
CA ALA A 48 17.50 -14.70 -10.84
C ALA A 48 17.70 -13.21 -10.54
N LEU A 49 18.57 -12.92 -9.58
CA LEU A 49 18.99 -11.55 -9.26
C LEU A 49 20.30 -11.23 -10.01
N PRO A 50 20.54 -9.96 -10.34
CA PRO A 50 21.85 -9.53 -10.81
C PRO A 50 22.94 -9.94 -9.82
N ALA A 51 24.11 -10.35 -10.31
CA ALA A 51 25.23 -10.71 -9.45
C ALA A 51 25.61 -9.54 -8.53
N ASP A 52 25.69 -8.34 -9.09
CA ASP A 52 26.02 -7.12 -8.37
C ASP A 52 24.81 -6.18 -8.33
N ILE A 53 24.39 -5.84 -7.13
CA ILE A 53 23.38 -4.80 -6.86
C ILE A 53 24.09 -3.69 -6.10
N LYS A 54 24.22 -2.52 -6.76
CA LYS A 54 24.84 -1.34 -6.15
C LYS A 54 24.08 -0.92 -4.89
N ARG A 55 24.78 -0.69 -3.79
CA ARG A 55 24.17 -0.16 -2.57
C ARG A 55 24.34 1.37 -2.48
N PRO A 56 23.44 2.09 -1.80
CA PRO A 56 22.21 1.58 -1.17
C PRO A 56 21.22 1.07 -2.23
N ALA A 57 20.45 0.03 -1.89
CA ALA A 57 19.59 -0.67 -2.82
C ALA A 57 18.17 -0.89 -2.29
N ILE A 58 17.19 -0.80 -3.19
CA ILE A 58 15.79 -1.08 -2.91
C ILE A 58 15.29 -2.32 -3.67
N LEU A 59 14.52 -3.14 -2.98
CA LEU A 59 13.68 -4.19 -3.56
C LEU A 59 12.28 -3.64 -3.75
N VAL A 60 11.81 -3.49 -4.99
CA VAL A 60 10.42 -3.10 -5.30
C VAL A 60 9.61 -4.36 -5.57
N PHE A 61 8.61 -4.57 -4.75
CA PHE A 61 7.73 -5.74 -4.80
C PHE A 61 6.31 -5.31 -5.13
N SER A 62 5.71 -5.92 -6.17
CA SER A 62 4.39 -5.53 -6.69
C SER A 62 3.46 -6.70 -6.97
N LYS A 63 3.61 -7.80 -6.21
CA LYS A 63 2.74 -8.96 -6.33
C LYS A 63 1.33 -8.68 -5.83
N THR A 64 0.34 -9.21 -6.55
CA THR A 64 -1.06 -9.10 -6.19
C THR A 64 -1.73 -10.47 -6.22
N ASN A 65 -2.21 -10.95 -5.08
CA ASN A 65 -3.16 -12.05 -4.96
C ASN A 65 -4.59 -11.53 -4.74
N GLY A 66 -4.75 -10.27 -4.30
CA GLY A 66 -5.98 -9.49 -4.27
C GLY A 66 -6.19 -8.63 -5.52
N PHE A 67 -6.83 -7.48 -5.37
CA PHE A 67 -7.07 -6.54 -6.46
C PHE A 67 -5.75 -6.06 -7.10
N ARG A 68 -5.72 -5.97 -8.42
CA ARG A 68 -4.54 -5.52 -9.16
C ARG A 68 -4.73 -4.12 -9.75
N HIS A 69 -3.94 -3.19 -9.29
CA HIS A 69 -3.85 -1.83 -9.82
C HIS A 69 -3.04 -1.83 -11.13
N LYS A 70 -3.71 -2.23 -12.24
CA LYS A 70 -3.04 -2.56 -13.52
C LYS A 70 -2.24 -1.41 -14.12
N GLU A 71 -2.67 -0.17 -13.89
CA GLU A 71 -2.03 1.03 -14.42
C GLU A 71 -1.05 1.65 -13.44
N ALA A 72 -1.39 1.66 -12.16
CA ALA A 72 -0.55 2.22 -11.10
C ALA A 72 0.76 1.44 -10.90
N ILE A 73 0.71 0.11 -10.91
CA ILE A 73 1.90 -0.73 -10.68
C ILE A 73 3.03 -0.44 -11.68
N PRO A 74 2.80 -0.46 -13.01
CA PRO A 74 3.86 -0.14 -13.96
C PRO A 74 4.32 1.33 -13.88
N ALA A 75 3.42 2.28 -13.62
CA ALA A 75 3.77 3.69 -13.46
C ALA A 75 4.65 3.93 -12.22
N ALA A 76 4.31 3.33 -11.07
CA ALA A 76 5.13 3.37 -9.87
C ALA A 76 6.51 2.71 -10.09
N ASN A 77 6.54 1.54 -10.74
CA ASN A 77 7.78 0.86 -11.07
C ASN A 77 8.71 1.73 -11.95
N ALA A 78 8.15 2.41 -12.95
CA ALA A 78 8.90 3.33 -13.81
C ALA A 78 9.42 4.54 -13.02
N THR A 79 8.58 5.12 -12.15
CA THR A 79 8.96 6.26 -11.30
C THR A 79 10.06 5.89 -10.32
N LEU A 80 9.96 4.74 -9.65
CA LEU A 80 10.99 4.25 -8.72
C LEU A 80 12.30 3.91 -9.44
N ALA A 81 12.24 3.34 -10.65
CA ALA A 81 13.43 3.09 -11.47
C ALA A 81 14.11 4.41 -11.88
N ALA A 82 13.33 5.42 -12.27
CA ALA A 82 13.86 6.74 -12.63
C ALA A 82 14.50 7.43 -11.40
N LEU A 83 13.87 7.36 -10.23
CA LEU A 83 14.42 7.87 -8.98
C LEU A 83 15.70 7.14 -8.59
N ALA A 84 15.73 5.82 -8.67
CA ALA A 84 16.92 5.04 -8.36
C ALA A 84 18.10 5.40 -9.27
N LYS A 85 17.85 5.58 -10.57
CA LYS A 85 18.85 6.05 -11.52
C LYS A 85 19.36 7.46 -11.19
N GLU A 86 18.45 8.40 -10.92
CA GLU A 86 18.77 9.79 -10.60
C GLU A 86 19.58 9.92 -9.30
N LYS A 87 19.19 9.16 -8.28
CA LYS A 87 19.81 9.20 -6.95
C LYS A 87 20.98 8.23 -6.78
N GLY A 88 21.25 7.40 -7.79
CA GLY A 88 22.34 6.42 -7.78
C GLY A 88 22.10 5.22 -6.87
N TRP A 89 20.85 4.86 -6.58
CA TRP A 89 20.48 3.66 -5.82
C TRP A 89 20.46 2.42 -6.71
N GLY A 90 20.78 1.27 -6.13
CA GLY A 90 20.48 -0.02 -6.74
C GLY A 90 18.98 -0.31 -6.64
N ILE A 91 18.45 -1.01 -7.64
CA ILE A 91 17.03 -1.38 -7.67
C ILE A 91 16.86 -2.78 -8.27
N PHE A 92 15.99 -3.58 -7.66
CA PHE A 92 15.47 -4.81 -8.24
C PHE A 92 13.95 -4.83 -8.11
N GLN A 93 13.26 -5.09 -9.21
CA GLN A 93 11.80 -5.12 -9.27
C GLN A 93 11.32 -6.53 -9.50
N THR A 94 10.33 -6.99 -8.72
CA THR A 94 9.81 -8.34 -8.84
C THR A 94 8.36 -8.46 -8.34
N GLU A 95 7.65 -9.47 -8.87
CA GLU A 95 6.39 -9.95 -8.31
C GLU A 95 6.58 -11.35 -7.67
N ASN A 96 7.80 -11.88 -7.65
CA ASN A 96 8.09 -13.20 -7.11
C ASN A 96 8.36 -13.15 -5.61
N ALA A 97 7.41 -13.67 -4.81
CA ALA A 97 7.50 -13.67 -3.36
C ALA A 97 8.61 -14.57 -2.79
N ALA A 98 9.15 -15.52 -3.57
CA ALA A 98 10.29 -16.33 -3.14
C ALA A 98 11.59 -15.53 -3.01
N THR A 99 11.60 -14.26 -3.45
CA THR A 99 12.67 -13.29 -3.18
C THR A 99 12.78 -12.94 -1.69
N PHE A 100 11.70 -13.15 -0.92
CA PHE A 100 11.67 -12.86 0.53
C PHE A 100 12.29 -14.01 1.32
N ARG A 101 13.62 -14.06 1.25
CA ARG A 101 14.52 -14.96 1.98
C ARG A 101 15.60 -14.16 2.65
N PRO A 102 16.13 -14.56 3.81
CA PRO A 102 17.13 -13.80 4.54
C PRO A 102 18.39 -13.49 3.71
N ASP A 103 18.90 -14.46 2.95
CA ASP A 103 20.08 -14.34 2.10
C ASP A 103 19.89 -13.35 0.93
N ILE A 104 18.67 -13.26 0.40
CA ILE A 104 18.32 -12.33 -0.68
C ILE A 104 18.04 -10.94 -0.12
N LEU A 105 17.22 -10.85 0.93
CA LEU A 105 16.87 -9.57 1.55
C LEU A 105 18.09 -8.82 2.10
N ALA A 106 19.12 -9.53 2.56
CA ALA A 106 20.39 -8.96 3.01
C ALA A 106 21.14 -8.16 1.93
N ARG A 107 20.76 -8.30 0.67
CA ARG A 107 21.33 -7.54 -0.47
C ARG A 107 20.68 -6.16 -0.65
N PHE A 108 19.63 -5.85 0.09
CA PHE A 108 18.86 -4.61 0.01
C PHE A 108 18.89 -3.86 1.33
N ASP A 109 18.72 -2.55 1.28
CA ASP A 109 18.64 -1.66 2.43
C ASP A 109 17.19 -1.31 2.76
N ALA A 110 16.30 -1.32 1.75
CA ALA A 110 14.88 -1.11 1.94
C ALA A 110 14.05 -1.95 0.96
N VAL A 111 12.79 -2.20 1.36
CA VAL A 111 11.76 -2.86 0.53
C VAL A 111 10.62 -1.88 0.28
N VAL A 112 10.20 -1.74 -0.98
CA VAL A 112 9.04 -0.95 -1.38
C VAL A 112 7.91 -1.88 -1.81
N PHE A 113 6.79 -1.86 -1.10
CA PHE A 113 5.57 -2.53 -1.53
C PHE A 113 4.77 -1.60 -2.43
N ASN A 114 4.88 -1.82 -3.73
CA ASN A 114 4.16 -1.08 -4.74
C ASN A 114 2.81 -1.75 -5.02
N ASN A 115 1.74 -1.24 -4.42
CA ASN A 115 0.38 -1.76 -4.61
C ASN A 115 0.26 -3.28 -4.37
N VAL A 116 1.02 -3.82 -3.43
CA VAL A 116 0.92 -5.22 -3.02
C VAL A 116 -0.45 -5.46 -2.42
N SER A 117 -1.15 -6.50 -2.86
CA SER A 117 -2.49 -6.81 -2.37
C SER A 117 -2.74 -8.30 -2.21
N GLY A 118 -3.57 -8.66 -1.24
CA GLY A 118 -3.90 -10.04 -0.93
C GLY A 118 -2.84 -10.79 -0.12
N ASP A 119 -3.12 -12.05 0.16
CA ASP A 119 -2.18 -12.93 0.83
C ASP A 119 -1.13 -13.45 -0.16
N VAL A 120 0.06 -12.82 -0.17
CA VAL A 120 1.11 -13.06 -1.17
C VAL A 120 2.29 -13.87 -0.65
N PHE A 121 2.39 -14.10 0.66
CA PHE A 121 3.54 -14.72 1.30
C PHE A 121 3.24 -16.02 2.01
N THR A 122 4.15 -16.95 1.92
CA THR A 122 4.22 -18.09 2.84
C THR A 122 4.62 -17.65 4.26
N PRO A 123 4.40 -18.48 5.31
CA PRO A 123 4.85 -18.14 6.67
C PRO A 123 6.34 -17.82 6.76
N ASP A 124 7.20 -18.56 6.07
CA ASP A 124 8.65 -18.33 6.09
C ASP A 124 9.04 -17.00 5.42
N GLN A 125 8.37 -16.65 4.31
CA GLN A 125 8.58 -15.35 3.63
C GLN A 125 8.13 -14.17 4.50
N ARG A 126 7.02 -14.33 5.25
CA ARG A 126 6.58 -13.34 6.25
C ARG A 126 7.60 -13.18 7.37
N ALA A 127 8.11 -14.30 7.89
CA ALA A 127 9.13 -14.28 8.94
C ALA A 127 10.44 -13.63 8.46
N ALA A 128 10.87 -13.91 7.24
CA ALA A 128 12.05 -13.29 6.65
C ALA A 128 11.88 -11.77 6.49
N PHE A 129 10.75 -11.30 6.00
CA PHE A 129 10.47 -9.87 5.89
C PHE A 129 10.35 -9.20 7.26
N GLN A 130 9.66 -9.82 8.22
CA GLN A 130 9.58 -9.32 9.58
C GLN A 130 10.98 -9.16 10.20
N SER A 131 11.81 -10.19 10.11
CA SER A 131 13.19 -10.14 10.59
C SER A 131 14.01 -9.06 9.90
N PHE A 132 13.84 -8.88 8.59
CA PHE A 132 14.51 -7.82 7.83
C PHE A 132 14.18 -6.41 8.40
N VAL A 133 12.90 -6.12 8.59
CA VAL A 133 12.46 -4.82 9.12
C VAL A 133 12.88 -4.65 10.58
N ASP A 134 12.64 -5.64 11.44
CA ASP A 134 12.96 -5.59 12.88
C ASP A 134 14.47 -5.35 13.10
N ASN A 135 15.33 -5.83 12.21
CA ASN A 135 16.79 -5.63 12.27
C ASN A 135 17.30 -4.37 11.55
N GLY A 136 16.41 -3.48 11.08
CA GLY A 136 16.80 -2.16 10.59
C GLY A 136 16.59 -1.94 9.11
N GLY A 137 16.08 -2.92 8.37
CA GLY A 137 15.66 -2.76 6.97
C GLY A 137 14.57 -1.72 6.82
N GLY A 138 14.67 -0.88 5.79
CA GLY A 138 13.67 0.13 5.48
C GLY A 138 12.44 -0.45 4.81
N TYR A 139 11.30 0.22 4.99
CA TYR A 139 10.04 -0.14 4.33
C TYR A 139 9.30 1.09 3.81
N VAL A 140 8.79 1.01 2.60
CA VAL A 140 7.83 1.98 2.04
C VAL A 140 6.64 1.23 1.47
N GLY A 141 5.44 1.50 1.98
CA GLY A 141 4.17 0.96 1.45
C GLY A 141 3.43 2.00 0.63
N ILE A 142 2.98 1.62 -0.56
CA ILE A 142 2.23 2.48 -1.46
C ILE A 142 0.83 1.91 -1.67
N HIS A 143 -0.18 2.72 -1.40
CA HIS A 143 -1.60 2.51 -1.67
C HIS A 143 -2.10 1.15 -1.17
N ALA A 144 -2.37 0.18 -2.05
CA ALA A 144 -2.91 -1.13 -1.67
C ALA A 144 -2.01 -1.93 -0.72
N ALA A 145 -0.76 -1.50 -0.50
CA ALA A 145 0.06 -2.08 0.56
C ALA A 145 -0.56 -1.92 1.96
N GLY A 146 -1.49 -1.00 2.16
CA GLY A 146 -2.20 -0.79 3.43
C GLY A 146 -3.69 -1.11 3.38
N ASP A 147 -4.17 -1.81 2.36
CA ASP A 147 -5.56 -2.26 2.27
C ASP A 147 -5.85 -3.46 3.21
N ASP A 148 -7.14 -3.79 3.40
CA ASP A 148 -7.55 -4.89 4.30
C ASP A 148 -7.24 -6.29 3.75
N SER A 149 -6.70 -6.39 2.54
CA SER A 149 -6.33 -7.68 1.95
C SER A 149 -5.19 -8.39 2.70
N HIS A 150 -4.45 -7.64 3.55
CA HIS A 150 -3.37 -8.15 4.40
C HIS A 150 -3.79 -8.53 5.82
N LYS A 151 -5.08 -8.48 6.16
CA LYS A 151 -5.61 -8.72 7.51
C LYS A 151 -5.22 -10.05 8.14
N ALA A 152 -4.96 -11.07 7.33
CA ALA A 152 -4.50 -12.37 7.80
C ALA A 152 -3.05 -12.36 8.34
N TRP A 153 -2.31 -11.25 8.12
CA TRP A 153 -0.96 -11.04 8.62
C TRP A 153 -0.95 -9.96 9.71
N GLY A 154 -1.36 -10.36 10.93
CA GLY A 154 -1.57 -9.44 12.07
C GLY A 154 -0.37 -8.56 12.38
N TRP A 155 0.86 -9.10 12.36
CA TRP A 155 2.08 -8.32 12.57
C TRP A 155 2.18 -7.15 11.57
N TYR A 156 1.96 -7.42 10.28
CA TYR A 156 2.05 -6.39 9.25
C TYR A 156 0.98 -5.31 9.45
N ALA A 157 -0.25 -5.73 9.62
CA ALA A 157 -1.36 -4.81 9.78
C ALA A 157 -1.27 -3.95 11.06
N ASP A 158 -0.77 -4.52 12.18
CA ASP A 158 -0.72 -3.82 13.47
C ASP A 158 0.61 -3.08 13.71
N LYS A 159 1.74 -3.67 13.27
CA LYS A 159 3.08 -3.12 13.54
C LYS A 159 3.60 -2.28 12.40
N VAL A 160 3.28 -2.60 11.13
CA VAL A 160 3.76 -1.85 9.97
C VAL A 160 2.76 -0.75 9.59
N ILE A 161 1.52 -1.10 9.29
CA ILE A 161 0.48 -0.13 8.89
C ILE A 161 -0.11 0.60 10.10
N GLY A 162 -0.62 -0.13 11.08
CA GLY A 162 -1.08 0.41 12.36
C GLY A 162 -2.55 0.83 12.42
N THR A 163 -3.30 0.65 11.35
CA THR A 163 -4.74 0.88 11.23
C THR A 163 -5.32 -0.10 10.21
N ARG A 164 -6.63 -0.16 10.05
CA ARG A 164 -7.33 -1.05 9.12
C ARG A 164 -8.07 -0.24 8.08
N PHE A 165 -7.85 -0.54 6.82
CA PHE A 165 -8.65 0.00 5.73
C PHE A 165 -10.10 -0.46 5.85
N ILE A 166 -11.06 0.47 5.67
CA ILE A 166 -12.50 0.18 5.72
C ILE A 166 -13.21 0.46 4.39
N GLY A 167 -12.56 1.18 3.47
CA GLY A 167 -13.14 1.49 2.18
C GLY A 167 -12.56 2.77 1.57
N HIS A 168 -13.12 3.10 0.42
CA HIS A 168 -12.85 4.32 -0.34
C HIS A 168 -14.17 4.80 -0.95
N PRO A 169 -14.30 6.05 -1.41
CA PRO A 169 -15.45 6.52 -2.17
C PRO A 169 -15.70 5.65 -3.40
N MET A 170 -16.99 5.44 -3.74
CA MET A 170 -17.35 4.58 -4.89
C MET A 170 -18.00 5.34 -6.05
N PHE A 171 -18.79 6.37 -5.75
CA PHE A 171 -19.54 7.10 -6.76
C PHE A 171 -19.51 8.62 -6.49
N PRO A 172 -18.54 9.36 -7.06
CA PRO A 172 -17.41 8.90 -7.88
C PRO A 172 -16.29 8.32 -7.03
N GLN A 173 -15.58 7.31 -7.58
CA GLN A 173 -14.43 6.66 -6.92
C GLN A 173 -13.23 7.61 -6.84
N PHE A 174 -12.89 8.26 -7.94
CA PHE A 174 -11.81 9.22 -8.02
C PHE A 174 -12.34 10.63 -7.81
N GLN A 175 -11.82 11.31 -6.80
CA GLN A 175 -12.25 12.66 -6.46
C GLN A 175 -11.06 13.58 -6.27
N LYS A 176 -11.25 14.86 -6.64
CA LYS A 176 -10.29 15.89 -6.30
C LYS A 176 -10.44 16.21 -4.81
N ALA A 177 -9.33 16.15 -4.08
CA ALA A 177 -9.29 16.56 -2.68
C ALA A 177 -8.00 17.34 -2.35
N VAL A 178 -7.98 17.97 -1.18
CA VAL A 178 -6.85 18.73 -0.67
C VAL A 178 -6.09 17.89 0.35
N ILE A 179 -4.80 17.71 0.10
CA ILE A 179 -3.85 17.13 1.04
C ILE A 179 -3.20 18.27 1.82
N ARG A 180 -3.12 18.15 3.14
CA ARG A 180 -2.43 19.08 4.04
C ARG A 180 -1.16 18.40 4.57
N ILE A 181 -0.04 19.10 4.48
CA ILE A 181 1.22 18.65 5.04
C ILE A 181 1.28 19.06 6.51
N GLU A 182 1.50 18.09 7.40
CA GLU A 182 1.64 18.34 8.84
C GLU A 182 3.10 18.44 9.28
N ASP A 183 3.98 17.65 8.69
CA ASP A 183 5.40 17.68 9.01
C ASP A 183 6.21 18.17 7.79
N HIS A 184 6.79 19.36 7.91
CA HIS A 184 7.66 19.97 6.92
C HIS A 184 9.15 19.70 7.15
N THR A 185 9.49 18.87 8.14
CA THR A 185 10.89 18.54 8.46
C THR A 185 11.30 17.17 7.96
N HIS A 186 10.32 16.26 7.78
CA HIS A 186 10.57 14.92 7.30
C HIS A 186 10.98 14.92 5.82
N PRO A 187 12.01 14.14 5.39
CA PRO A 187 12.49 14.12 4.00
C PRO A 187 11.40 13.89 2.94
N ALA A 188 10.38 13.09 3.24
CA ALA A 188 9.28 12.84 2.32
C ALA A 188 8.38 14.05 2.05
N THR A 189 8.36 15.04 2.94
CA THR A 189 7.43 16.18 2.91
C THR A 189 8.11 17.55 2.98
N ALA A 190 9.39 17.60 3.32
CA ALA A 190 10.13 18.85 3.49
C ALA A 190 10.16 19.76 2.25
N GLN A 191 10.07 19.17 1.06
CA GLN A 191 10.06 19.90 -0.21
C GLN A 191 8.64 20.23 -0.72
N LEU A 192 7.60 19.83 0.03
CA LEU A 192 6.22 20.06 -0.35
C LEU A 192 5.69 21.37 0.25
N GLY A 193 4.81 22.07 -0.48
CA GLY A 193 4.06 23.19 0.08
C GLY A 193 3.12 22.75 1.20
N ALA A 194 2.53 23.71 1.91
CA ALA A 194 1.62 23.43 3.03
C ALA A 194 0.42 22.54 2.64
N SER A 195 0.03 22.55 1.37
CA SER A 195 -1.01 21.67 0.83
C SER A 195 -0.89 21.54 -0.69
N TRP A 196 -1.47 20.48 -1.25
CA TRP A 196 -1.75 20.42 -2.68
C TRP A 196 -3.07 19.69 -2.94
N ALA A 197 -3.74 20.08 -4.03
CA ALA A 197 -4.96 19.43 -4.47
C ALA A 197 -4.66 18.48 -5.63
N ARG A 198 -5.19 17.25 -5.53
CA ARG A 198 -5.04 16.23 -6.56
C ARG A 198 -6.27 15.35 -6.67
N THR A 199 -6.36 14.57 -7.72
CA THR A 199 -7.37 13.52 -7.87
C THR A 199 -6.73 12.16 -7.61
N ASP A 200 -7.32 11.40 -6.68
CA ASP A 200 -6.92 10.02 -6.40
C ASP A 200 -8.11 9.25 -5.82
N GLU A 201 -7.90 7.98 -5.47
CA GLU A 201 -8.79 7.19 -4.64
C GLU A 201 -8.41 7.40 -3.17
N TRP A 202 -9.38 7.87 -2.36
CA TRP A 202 -9.13 8.24 -0.98
C TRP A 202 -9.46 7.11 -0.02
N TYR A 203 -8.45 6.50 0.58
CA TYR A 203 -8.62 5.44 1.56
C TYR A 203 -9.08 5.99 2.89
N SER A 204 -10.11 5.35 3.45
CA SER A 204 -10.54 5.55 4.83
C SER A 204 -10.17 4.36 5.71
N PHE A 205 -9.92 4.63 6.98
CA PHE A 205 -9.45 3.64 7.95
C PHE A 205 -10.40 3.57 9.14
N ASP A 206 -10.39 2.44 9.86
CA ASP A 206 -11.22 2.19 11.05
C ASP A 206 -10.97 3.21 12.18
N ARG A 207 -9.78 3.77 12.20
CA ARG A 207 -9.33 4.82 13.12
C ARG A 207 -8.11 5.53 12.57
N SER A 208 -7.86 6.75 13.06
CA SER A 208 -6.60 7.42 12.81
C SER A 208 -5.42 6.59 13.33
N PRO A 209 -4.34 6.43 12.58
CA PRO A 209 -3.12 5.82 13.06
C PRO A 209 -2.37 6.68 14.09
N ARG A 210 -2.79 7.92 14.32
CA ARG A 210 -2.15 8.90 15.21
C ARG A 210 -2.10 8.37 16.65
N ARG A 211 -0.89 8.06 17.10
CA ARG A 211 -0.56 7.64 18.48
C ARG A 211 0.94 7.75 18.73
N PRO A 212 1.42 7.66 19.98
CA PRO A 212 2.86 7.65 20.28
C PRO A 212 3.61 6.64 19.41
N GLY A 213 4.72 7.08 18.81
CA GLY A 213 5.56 6.28 17.92
C GLY A 213 5.09 6.25 16.45
N ILE A 214 4.05 7.00 16.08
CA ILE A 214 3.64 7.24 14.69
C ILE A 214 3.68 8.75 14.42
N ALA A 215 4.45 9.17 13.43
CA ALA A 215 4.50 10.54 12.95
C ALA A 215 3.60 10.67 11.71
N ILE A 216 2.63 11.57 11.77
CA ILE A 216 1.75 11.89 10.64
C ILE A 216 2.44 12.94 9.78
N LEU A 217 2.62 12.63 8.51
CA LEU A 217 3.26 13.54 7.55
C LEU A 217 2.24 14.34 6.73
N ALA A 218 1.12 13.71 6.38
CA ALA A 218 0.06 14.36 5.61
C ALA A 218 -1.32 13.82 5.96
N THR A 219 -2.30 14.71 5.93
CA THR A 219 -3.73 14.42 6.15
C THR A 219 -4.55 14.86 4.96
N LEU A 220 -5.74 14.31 4.84
CA LEU A 220 -6.74 14.66 3.84
C LEU A 220 -7.77 15.62 4.43
N ASP A 221 -8.06 16.71 3.74
CA ASP A 221 -9.15 17.61 4.09
C ASP A 221 -10.49 17.02 3.61
N GLU A 222 -11.22 16.37 4.51
CA GLU A 222 -12.51 15.76 4.15
C GLU A 222 -13.58 16.75 3.69
N ALA A 223 -13.46 18.05 4.02
CA ALA A 223 -14.36 19.07 3.50
C ALA A 223 -14.19 19.29 1.99
N SER A 224 -13.11 18.81 1.39
CA SER A 224 -12.79 18.98 -0.03
C SER A 224 -13.33 17.89 -0.95
N TYR A 225 -13.89 16.80 -0.42
CA TYR A 225 -14.45 15.69 -1.19
C TYR A 225 -15.62 15.02 -0.46
N SER A 226 -16.23 13.99 -1.05
CA SER A 226 -17.35 13.25 -0.45
C SER A 226 -16.90 11.85 0.02
N PRO A 227 -16.79 11.57 1.33
CA PRO A 227 -16.38 10.28 1.88
C PRO A 227 -17.56 9.29 1.93
N LYS A 228 -18.17 8.99 0.78
CA LYS A 228 -19.27 8.04 0.66
C LYS A 228 -18.82 6.78 -0.07
N GLY A 229 -18.78 5.69 0.67
CA GLY A 229 -18.41 4.37 0.17
C GLY A 229 -19.53 3.67 -0.60
N LEU A 230 -19.42 2.35 -0.69
CA LEU A 230 -20.39 1.51 -1.40
C LEU A 230 -21.79 1.67 -0.81
N PHE A 231 -22.79 1.79 -1.69
CA PHE A 231 -24.20 2.05 -1.34
C PHE A 231 -24.42 3.31 -0.48
N GLY A 232 -23.50 4.28 -0.57
CA GLY A 232 -23.61 5.54 0.19
C GLY A 232 -23.25 5.42 1.66
N SER A 233 -22.59 4.33 2.08
CA SER A 233 -22.10 4.17 3.45
C SER A 233 -21.18 5.31 3.82
N ASP A 234 -21.28 5.78 5.06
CA ASP A 234 -20.41 6.82 5.58
C ASP A 234 -19.06 6.20 5.99
N ILE A 235 -17.99 6.65 5.35
CA ILE A 235 -16.62 6.22 5.63
C ILE A 235 -15.74 7.40 6.07
N ALA A 236 -16.36 8.50 6.52
CA ALA A 236 -15.64 9.67 6.98
C ALA A 236 -14.81 9.35 8.23
N MET A 237 -13.59 9.89 8.28
CA MET A 237 -12.72 9.88 9.45
C MET A 237 -12.78 11.21 10.21
N GLY A 238 -13.46 12.22 9.64
CA GLY A 238 -13.64 13.54 10.23
C GLY A 238 -12.40 14.42 10.09
N LYS A 239 -12.06 15.15 11.15
CA LYS A 239 -10.97 16.14 11.11
C LYS A 239 -9.57 15.53 11.12
N ASP A 240 -9.42 14.27 11.51
CA ASP A 240 -8.14 13.56 11.58
C ASP A 240 -8.12 12.39 10.61
N HIS A 241 -7.77 12.71 9.34
CA HIS A 241 -7.70 11.74 8.26
C HIS A 241 -6.26 11.62 7.71
N PRO A 242 -5.35 10.94 8.43
CA PRO A 242 -3.99 10.70 7.94
C PRO A 242 -3.98 9.84 6.69
N ILE A 243 -3.14 10.22 5.71
CA ILE A 243 -2.92 9.46 4.47
C ILE A 243 -1.45 9.16 4.20
N VAL A 244 -0.52 9.82 4.90
CA VAL A 244 0.91 9.49 4.89
C VAL A 244 1.43 9.56 6.30
N TRP A 245 2.09 8.50 6.75
CA TRP A 245 2.70 8.44 8.07
C TRP A 245 3.93 7.54 8.14
N THR A 246 4.73 7.74 9.19
CA THR A 246 5.92 6.95 9.48
C THR A 246 5.89 6.39 10.88
N ARG A 247 6.65 5.33 11.08
CA ARG A 247 6.91 4.73 12.37
C ARG A 247 8.18 3.90 12.38
N CYS A 248 8.69 3.62 13.57
CA CYS A 248 9.70 2.59 13.74
C CYS A 248 9.05 1.21 13.96
N VAL A 249 9.58 0.20 13.30
CA VAL A 249 9.22 -1.20 13.50
C VAL A 249 10.49 -1.96 13.85
N GLY A 250 10.66 -2.33 15.12
CA GLY A 250 11.96 -2.71 15.61
C GLY A 250 12.99 -1.59 15.39
N LYS A 251 14.06 -1.88 14.67
CA LYS A 251 15.05 -0.89 14.24
C LYS A 251 14.75 -0.32 12.84
N GLY A 252 13.75 -0.84 12.15
CA GLY A 252 13.41 -0.47 10.77
C GLY A 252 12.62 0.84 10.68
N ARG A 253 12.86 1.59 9.61
CA ARG A 253 12.13 2.81 9.23
C ARG A 253 10.99 2.43 8.30
N ALA A 254 9.74 2.57 8.73
CA ALA A 254 8.56 2.24 7.94
C ALA A 254 7.75 3.50 7.61
N LEU A 255 7.49 3.73 6.32
CA LEU A 255 6.58 4.76 5.81
C LEU A 255 5.46 4.11 5.03
N TYR A 256 4.24 4.57 5.25
CA TYR A 256 3.09 4.22 4.43
C TYR A 256 2.47 5.47 3.81
N SER A 257 2.11 5.37 2.52
CA SER A 257 1.37 6.37 1.77
C SER A 257 0.13 5.73 1.15
N ALA A 258 -1.06 6.23 1.47
CA ALA A 258 -2.31 5.80 0.88
C ALA A 258 -2.53 6.30 -0.56
N LEU A 259 -1.62 7.13 -1.09
CA LEU A 259 -1.67 7.69 -2.45
C LEU A 259 -1.19 6.68 -3.48
N GLY A 260 -1.72 6.77 -4.71
CA GLY A 260 -1.12 6.05 -5.84
C GLY A 260 -2.01 4.99 -6.48
N HIS A 261 -3.32 5.23 -6.62
CA HIS A 261 -4.23 4.33 -7.33
C HIS A 261 -4.04 4.38 -8.84
N THR A 262 -3.75 5.55 -9.42
CA THR A 262 -3.74 5.75 -10.87
C THR A 262 -2.34 6.00 -11.41
N ALA A 263 -2.14 5.82 -12.71
CA ALA A 263 -0.87 6.13 -13.37
C ALA A 263 -0.53 7.62 -13.27
N GLU A 264 -1.52 8.50 -13.37
CA GLU A 264 -1.37 9.95 -13.27
C GLU A 264 -0.81 10.38 -11.91
N SER A 265 -1.14 9.63 -10.84
CA SER A 265 -0.56 9.82 -9.51
C SER A 265 0.96 9.91 -9.55
N PHE A 266 1.60 9.05 -10.32
CA PHE A 266 3.06 8.93 -10.38
C PHE A 266 3.71 9.93 -11.35
N ALA A 267 2.92 10.62 -12.17
CA ALA A 267 3.37 11.72 -13.02
C ALA A 267 3.45 13.07 -12.28
N GLU A 268 2.80 13.19 -11.11
CA GLU A 268 2.78 14.43 -10.35
C GLU A 268 4.12 14.71 -9.66
N PRO A 269 4.70 15.92 -9.81
CA PRO A 269 5.96 16.28 -9.19
C PRO A 269 5.96 16.12 -7.66
N GLN A 270 4.87 16.52 -6.99
CA GLN A 270 4.73 16.43 -5.53
C GLN A 270 4.74 14.97 -5.05
N HIS A 271 4.02 14.08 -5.74
CA HIS A 271 4.01 12.66 -5.37
C HIS A 271 5.38 12.02 -5.63
N ARG A 272 6.05 12.38 -6.74
CA ARG A 272 7.43 11.97 -7.02
C ARG A 272 8.40 12.43 -5.93
N GLN A 273 8.29 13.68 -5.46
CA GLN A 273 9.11 14.22 -4.37
C GLN A 273 8.86 13.46 -3.07
N LEU A 274 7.57 13.20 -2.73
CA LEU A 274 7.20 12.40 -1.56
C LEU A 274 7.85 11.02 -1.60
N LEU A 275 7.76 10.31 -2.73
CA LEU A 275 8.35 8.98 -2.89
C LEU A 275 9.89 9.01 -2.82
N ALA A 276 10.52 10.04 -3.40
CA ALA A 276 11.98 10.20 -3.33
C ALA A 276 12.45 10.35 -1.89
N GLY A 277 11.83 11.24 -1.12
CA GLY A 277 12.16 11.45 0.29
C GLY A 277 11.79 10.25 1.17
N ALA A 278 10.65 9.57 0.89
CA ALA A 278 10.26 8.36 1.59
C ALA A 278 11.29 7.24 1.46
N VAL A 279 11.77 7.00 0.23
CA VAL A 279 12.82 6.00 -0.04
C VAL A 279 14.15 6.44 0.56
N ALA A 280 14.57 7.71 0.40
CA ALA A 280 15.82 8.21 0.98
C ALA A 280 15.84 8.06 2.51
N TRP A 281 14.71 8.36 3.18
CA TRP A 281 14.57 8.17 4.62
C TRP A 281 14.61 6.69 5.02
N SER A 282 13.93 5.82 4.29
CA SER A 282 13.93 4.39 4.57
C SER A 282 15.32 3.75 4.34
N LEU A 283 16.10 4.28 3.41
CA LEU A 283 17.50 3.92 3.14
C LEU A 283 18.50 4.52 4.16
N ARG A 284 18.05 5.34 5.13
CA ARG A 284 18.89 6.07 6.11
C ARG A 284 19.86 7.07 5.47
N LEU A 285 19.56 7.56 4.28
CA LEU A 285 20.35 8.59 3.59
C LEU A 285 19.97 10.00 4.00
N GLU A 286 18.74 10.18 4.44
CA GLU A 286 18.20 11.47 4.87
C GLU A 286 17.36 11.30 6.13
N GLY A 287 17.32 12.34 6.98
CA GLY A 287 16.52 12.40 8.21
C GLY A 287 16.97 11.42 9.30
N GLU A 288 16.40 11.60 10.47
CA GLU A 288 16.71 10.83 11.68
C GLU A 288 15.54 9.89 12.05
N GLY A 289 15.71 9.14 13.14
CA GLY A 289 14.70 8.28 13.74
C GLY A 289 15.01 6.79 13.64
N CYS A 290 14.38 6.02 14.52
CA CYS A 290 14.50 4.56 14.62
C CYS A 290 15.92 4.04 14.99
N ASP A 291 16.76 4.91 15.50
CA ASP A 291 18.15 4.57 15.88
C ASP A 291 18.30 4.28 17.40
N ALA A 292 17.22 4.47 18.17
CA ALA A 292 17.21 4.16 19.58
C ALA A 292 17.37 2.64 19.82
N PRO A 293 18.22 2.20 20.75
CA PRO A 293 18.25 0.80 21.14
C PRO A 293 16.84 0.39 21.58
N ALA A 294 16.41 -0.80 21.18
CA ALA A 294 15.17 -1.37 21.68
C ALA A 294 15.18 -1.27 23.20
N ALA A 295 14.13 -0.70 23.81
CA ALA A 295 13.99 -0.64 25.26
C ALA A 295 14.21 -2.04 25.80
N THR A 296 15.20 -2.22 26.66
CA THR A 296 15.50 -3.49 27.32
C THR A 296 14.25 -3.90 28.09
N PRO A 297 13.69 -5.10 27.91
CA PRO A 297 12.59 -5.56 28.75
C PRO A 297 13.15 -5.76 30.16
N GLY A 298 12.91 -4.86 31.11
CA GLY A 298 13.36 -5.06 32.47
C GLY A 298 13.43 -3.86 33.39
N GLU A 299 13.04 -2.66 32.97
CA GLU A 299 12.95 -1.53 33.90
C GLU A 299 11.49 -1.22 34.24
N THR A 300 10.85 -2.18 34.93
CA THR A 300 9.64 -1.89 35.72
C THR A 300 10.05 -1.03 36.90
N ALA A 301 9.39 0.12 36.99
CA ALA A 301 9.47 1.09 38.04
C ALA A 301 9.63 0.46 39.47
N ARG A 302 10.60 0.94 40.18
CA ARG A 302 10.61 0.89 41.64
C ARG A 302 9.80 2.08 42.18
#